data_3f302b50b2e407f3ab40b6b161018b0f
#
_entry.id   3f302b50b2e407f3ab40b6b161018b0f
#
_cell.length_a   1.000
_cell.length_b   1.000
_cell.length_c   1.000
_cell.angle_alpha   90.00
_cell.angle_beta   90.00
_cell.angle_gamma   90.00
#
_symmetry.space_group_name_H-M   'P 1'
#
loop_
_entity.id
_entity.type
_entity.pdbx_description
1 polymer ?
#
loop_
_entity_poly.entity_id
_entity_poly.type
_entity_poly.pdbx_seq_one_letter_code
_entity_poly.pdbx_strand_id
1 'polypeptide(L)'
;RLLPLNGATNRPNSATEDGWPPRGLYCGLPGAAFVISAMTDVIVIGGGVIGCSVAYQLAKQGLGVTVLERSQFGSGASGATAGVIGPIWHIDPAHKELFSLGMRSLELFPGLAGELAEAGVDPAFQQSGVLKVAFTPAQVDELKQNLTWQGELGLGVRWLEALEIREMEPEVSDGVVGGVFSPGEGCISGQRFVDALVHAATSLGAVFLEETEVIGLETSGHRVVGVRTLTSSYQCGHTVLAAGPWVGVAERWLPLDLPVTPVKGQRILLRKPGFLPGCPVRSFDGYVVPQTDGSVLVASTREEGVFDIRITAGAIRQLVDTATALFPALKDASFLSARAGVRPGSPDEIPIMGPLPGWEGVSIACGHDHVGIMLSPGSAELVARYILTGDSRPLEPFSISRFN
;
A
#
# COMPACT_ATOMS: atom_id res chain seq x y z
N ARG A 1 36.35 6.33 53.95
CA ARG A 1 37.20 6.27 52.75
C ARG A 1 36.31 5.74 51.63
N LEU A 2 35.79 6.66 50.81
CA LEU A 2 35.04 6.42 49.60
C LEU A 2 35.99 6.30 48.41
N LEU A 3 35.83 5.30 47.59
CA LEU A 3 36.45 5.20 46.26
C LEU A 3 35.36 5.30 45.20
N PRO A 4 35.57 5.98 44.02
CA PRO A 4 34.57 6.16 42.97
C PRO A 4 34.56 4.97 42.04
N LEU A 5 33.36 4.53 41.65
CA LEU A 5 33.13 3.58 40.57
C LEU A 5 32.91 4.34 39.24
N ASN A 6 33.96 4.39 38.44
CA ASN A 6 33.84 4.63 37.01
C ASN A 6 33.54 3.30 36.33
N GLY A 7 32.42 3.23 35.60
CA GLY A 7 32.05 2.10 34.78
C GLY A 7 31.19 2.57 33.59
N ALA A 8 31.85 3.12 32.58
CA ALA A 8 31.23 3.33 31.28
C ALA A 8 31.11 1.98 30.59
N THR A 9 29.94 1.38 30.57
CA THR A 9 29.63 0.24 29.71
C THR A 9 29.21 0.74 28.34
N ASN A 10 30.12 0.63 27.36
CA ASN A 10 29.81 0.64 25.96
C ASN A 10 28.78 -0.45 25.68
N ARG A 11 27.54 -0.06 25.33
CA ARG A 11 26.59 -0.95 24.63
C ARG A 11 26.97 -0.94 23.16
N PRO A 12 27.14 -2.10 22.52
CA PRO A 12 27.29 -2.13 21.06
C PRO A 12 26.00 -1.66 20.40
N ASN A 13 26.13 -0.77 19.40
CA ASN A 13 25.06 -0.45 18.46
C ASN A 13 24.56 -1.76 17.85
N SER A 14 23.33 -2.14 18.16
CA SER A 14 22.62 -3.19 17.44
C SER A 14 22.32 -2.65 16.04
N ALA A 15 23.10 -3.07 15.05
CA ALA A 15 22.66 -3.00 13.68
C ALA A 15 21.32 -3.74 13.58
N THR A 16 20.31 -3.13 12.99
CA THR A 16 19.07 -3.83 12.63
C THR A 16 19.44 -4.95 11.69
N GLU A 17 18.90 -6.14 11.91
CA GLU A 17 19.20 -7.38 11.14
C GLU A 17 18.95 -7.27 9.62
N ASP A 18 18.42 -6.16 9.13
CA ASP A 18 18.05 -5.93 7.72
C ASP A 18 19.10 -5.16 6.89
N GLY A 19 20.28 -4.85 7.43
CA GLY A 19 21.35 -4.18 6.67
C GLY A 19 21.05 -2.74 6.22
N TRP A 20 20.00 -2.09 6.74
CA TRP A 20 19.67 -0.70 6.50
C TRP A 20 20.49 0.26 7.39
N PRO A 21 20.88 1.44 6.86
CA PRO A 21 21.33 2.52 7.72
C PRO A 21 20.18 2.91 8.67
N PRO A 22 20.48 3.31 9.92
CA PRO A 22 19.45 3.64 10.90
C PRO A 22 18.52 4.73 10.33
N ARG A 23 17.21 4.51 10.45
CA ARG A 23 16.17 5.48 10.08
C ARG A 23 16.41 6.78 10.85
N GLY A 24 16.94 7.77 10.21
CA GLY A 24 17.30 9.04 10.87
C GLY A 24 17.95 10.08 9.98
N LEU A 25 18.18 9.79 8.70
CA LEU A 25 18.89 10.70 7.81
C LEU A 25 17.96 11.62 6.98
N TYR A 26 16.63 11.52 7.16
CA TYR A 26 15.66 12.39 6.47
C TYR A 26 15.12 13.51 7.35
N CYS A 27 15.58 13.63 8.60
CA CYS A 27 15.24 14.72 9.49
C CYS A 27 16.24 15.86 9.32
N GLY A 28 15.80 17.02 8.89
CA GLY A 28 16.49 18.28 9.17
C GLY A 28 16.71 18.41 10.67
N LEU A 29 17.86 18.95 11.09
CA LEU A 29 18.30 19.10 12.47
C LEU A 29 17.15 19.55 13.39
N PRO A 30 16.94 18.94 14.56
CA PRO A 30 15.95 19.40 15.53
C PRO A 30 16.35 20.79 16.03
N GLY A 31 15.50 21.78 15.78
CA GLY A 31 15.67 23.16 16.27
C GLY A 31 15.73 24.26 15.22
N ALA A 32 15.78 23.97 13.93
CA ALA A 32 15.55 24.98 12.91
C ALA A 32 14.05 25.07 12.62
N ALA A 33 13.36 26.11 13.02
CA ALA A 33 12.09 26.49 12.44
C ALA A 33 12.34 26.81 10.96
N PHE A 34 12.18 25.81 10.09
CA PHE A 34 12.12 26.04 8.65
C PHE A 34 10.83 26.82 8.39
N VAL A 35 10.93 28.13 8.36
CA VAL A 35 9.94 28.94 7.68
C VAL A 35 10.09 28.60 6.20
N ILE A 36 9.31 27.64 5.71
CA ILE A 36 9.13 27.42 4.27
C ILE A 36 8.35 28.64 3.79
N SER A 37 9.07 29.71 3.47
CA SER A 37 8.50 30.95 2.94
C SER A 37 8.21 30.86 1.43
N ALA A 38 8.53 29.73 0.80
CA ALA A 38 8.18 29.46 -0.59
C ALA A 38 6.81 28.76 -0.60
N MET A 39 5.87 29.35 -1.32
CA MET A 39 4.56 28.72 -1.60
C MET A 39 4.83 27.42 -2.36
N THR A 40 4.45 26.28 -1.81
CA THR A 40 4.51 24.99 -2.50
C THR A 40 3.35 24.88 -3.49
N ASP A 41 3.54 24.23 -4.63
CA ASP A 41 2.44 24.08 -5.59
C ASP A 41 1.36 23.15 -5.03
N VAL A 42 1.77 22.02 -4.42
CA VAL A 42 0.85 20.99 -3.92
C VAL A 42 1.25 20.52 -2.52
N ILE A 43 0.28 20.47 -1.61
CA ILE A 43 0.41 19.77 -0.33
C ILE A 43 -0.36 18.45 -0.40
N VAL A 44 0.28 17.35 -0.02
CA VAL A 44 -0.33 16.05 0.13
C VAL A 44 -0.45 15.72 1.62
N ILE A 45 -1.68 15.48 2.08
CA ILE A 45 -1.96 15.09 3.48
C ILE A 45 -2.05 13.56 3.56
N GLY A 46 -1.04 12.95 4.16
CA GLY A 46 -0.91 11.51 4.34
C GLY A 46 0.23 10.89 3.54
N GLY A 47 1.14 10.25 4.27
CA GLY A 47 2.36 9.61 3.75
C GLY A 47 2.22 8.10 3.54
N GLY A 48 1.01 7.62 3.19
CA GLY A 48 0.78 6.27 2.69
C GLY A 48 1.18 6.13 1.22
N VAL A 49 1.05 4.92 0.67
CA VAL A 49 1.43 4.63 -0.71
C VAL A 49 0.74 5.55 -1.73
N ILE A 50 -0.53 5.89 -1.50
CA ILE A 50 -1.28 6.77 -2.43
C ILE A 50 -0.69 8.18 -2.42
N GLY A 51 -0.52 8.77 -1.23
CA GLY A 51 0.06 10.11 -1.11
C GLY A 51 1.49 10.19 -1.64
N CYS A 52 2.34 9.21 -1.32
CA CYS A 52 3.72 9.15 -1.82
C CYS A 52 3.78 8.93 -3.34
N SER A 53 2.89 8.11 -3.92
CA SER A 53 2.82 7.92 -5.38
C SER A 53 2.37 9.19 -6.10
N VAL A 54 1.36 9.90 -5.56
CA VAL A 54 0.92 11.19 -6.11
C VAL A 54 2.05 12.22 -6.03
N ALA A 55 2.73 12.31 -4.87
CA ALA A 55 3.85 13.22 -4.69
C ALA A 55 5.00 12.94 -5.68
N TYR A 56 5.34 11.67 -5.89
CA TYR A 56 6.35 11.26 -6.86
C TYR A 56 5.98 11.67 -8.29
N GLN A 57 4.73 11.38 -8.70
CA GLN A 57 4.26 11.74 -10.04
C GLN A 57 4.26 13.26 -10.28
N LEU A 58 3.84 14.05 -9.30
CA LEU A 58 3.85 15.51 -9.40
C LEU A 58 5.29 16.08 -9.42
N ALA A 59 6.18 15.55 -8.58
CA ALA A 59 7.59 15.95 -8.56
C ALA A 59 8.29 15.61 -9.89
N LYS A 60 7.97 14.49 -10.54
CA LYS A 60 8.45 14.17 -11.91
C LYS A 60 8.02 15.21 -12.94
N GLN A 61 6.90 15.88 -12.71
CA GLN A 61 6.42 16.98 -13.58
C GLN A 61 6.96 18.35 -13.20
N GLY A 62 7.87 18.42 -12.22
CA GLY A 62 8.55 19.65 -11.81
C GLY A 62 7.76 20.52 -10.83
N LEU A 63 6.66 20.01 -10.24
CA LEU A 63 5.93 20.78 -9.22
C LEU A 63 6.65 20.70 -7.87
N GLY A 64 6.57 21.80 -7.11
CA GLY A 64 6.95 21.85 -5.70
C GLY A 64 5.90 21.12 -4.85
N VAL A 65 6.27 19.96 -4.27
CA VAL A 65 5.35 19.13 -3.49
C VAL A 65 5.83 19.01 -2.05
N THR A 66 4.90 19.15 -1.10
CA THR A 66 5.16 18.87 0.31
C THR A 66 4.19 17.82 0.81
N VAL A 67 4.71 16.71 1.36
CA VAL A 67 3.91 15.66 1.99
C VAL A 67 3.96 15.80 3.50
N LEU A 68 2.80 15.86 4.15
CA LEU A 68 2.66 15.97 5.59
C LEU A 68 2.07 14.65 6.14
N GLU A 69 2.84 13.97 6.96
CA GLU A 69 2.45 12.71 7.61
C GLU A 69 2.48 12.89 9.13
N ARG A 70 1.37 12.53 9.79
CA ARG A 70 1.26 12.66 11.25
C ARG A 70 2.15 11.71 12.05
N SER A 71 2.60 10.64 11.42
CA SER A 71 3.42 9.57 12.03
C SER A 71 4.65 9.31 11.16
N GLN A 72 4.92 8.06 10.80
CA GLN A 72 5.99 7.68 9.86
C GLN A 72 5.40 7.29 8.51
N PHE A 73 6.15 7.51 7.42
CA PHE A 73 5.73 7.13 6.08
C PHE A 73 5.48 5.62 5.99
N GLY A 74 4.36 5.25 5.39
CA GLY A 74 3.95 3.85 5.25
C GLY A 74 3.51 3.15 6.53
N SER A 75 3.51 3.80 7.71
CA SER A 75 3.19 3.17 9.00
C SER A 75 1.76 2.63 9.11
N GLY A 76 0.83 3.11 8.28
CA GLY A 76 -0.56 2.67 8.22
C GLY A 76 -0.77 1.37 7.43
N ALA A 77 -1.86 1.32 6.66
CA ALA A 77 -2.24 0.16 5.83
C ALA A 77 -1.13 -0.24 4.83
N SER A 78 -0.41 0.73 4.28
CA SER A 78 0.61 0.50 3.25
C SER A 78 1.73 -0.41 3.71
N GLY A 79 2.28 -0.22 4.91
CA GLY A 79 3.31 -1.10 5.45
C GLY A 79 2.77 -2.38 6.08
N ALA A 80 1.45 -2.51 6.26
CA ALA A 80 0.81 -3.73 6.77
C ALA A 80 0.24 -4.63 5.66
N THR A 81 0.46 -4.28 4.39
CA THR A 81 -0.05 -5.00 3.22
C THR A 81 0.58 -6.37 3.03
N ALA A 82 -0.09 -7.26 2.28
CA ALA A 82 0.51 -8.47 1.71
C ALA A 82 1.39 -8.16 0.49
N GLY A 83 1.12 -7.04 -0.20
CA GLY A 83 1.88 -6.59 -1.35
C GLY A 83 1.64 -7.35 -2.65
N VAL A 84 0.56 -8.12 -2.75
CA VAL A 84 0.22 -8.83 -4.00
C VAL A 84 -0.25 -7.82 -5.05
N ILE A 85 0.33 -7.92 -6.24
CA ILE A 85 -0.01 -7.15 -7.43
C ILE A 85 -0.70 -8.09 -8.40
N GLY A 86 -2.02 -8.17 -8.29
CA GLY A 86 -2.81 -9.17 -9.00
C GLY A 86 -4.26 -8.71 -9.22
N PRO A 87 -4.51 -7.84 -10.22
CA PRO A 87 -5.85 -7.32 -10.49
C PRO A 87 -6.89 -8.41 -10.79
N ILE A 88 -6.51 -9.49 -11.45
CA ILE A 88 -7.45 -10.58 -11.78
C ILE A 88 -7.95 -11.39 -10.58
N TRP A 89 -7.29 -11.23 -9.42
CA TRP A 89 -7.68 -11.91 -8.18
C TRP A 89 -8.37 -11.02 -7.17
N HIS A 90 -8.30 -9.72 -7.37
CA HIS A 90 -8.73 -8.74 -6.39
C HIS A 90 -9.84 -7.82 -6.87
N ILE A 91 -10.08 -7.75 -8.19
CA ILE A 91 -11.06 -6.85 -8.77
C ILE A 91 -12.06 -7.66 -9.59
N ASP A 92 -13.35 -7.45 -9.33
CA ASP A 92 -14.41 -8.00 -10.17
C ASP A 92 -14.38 -7.28 -11.54
N PRO A 93 -14.25 -8.01 -12.67
CA PRO A 93 -14.24 -7.42 -14.00
C PRO A 93 -15.57 -6.71 -14.37
N ALA A 94 -16.65 -6.94 -13.62
CA ALA A 94 -17.89 -6.20 -13.77
C ALA A 94 -17.72 -4.71 -13.39
N HIS A 95 -16.78 -4.39 -12.50
CA HIS A 95 -16.36 -3.03 -12.19
C HIS A 95 -15.31 -2.54 -13.20
N LYS A 96 -15.75 -2.28 -14.43
CA LYS A 96 -14.87 -2.04 -15.60
C LYS A 96 -13.80 -0.97 -15.39
N GLU A 97 -14.18 0.16 -14.81
CA GLU A 97 -13.28 1.29 -14.59
C GLU A 97 -12.20 0.94 -13.54
N LEU A 98 -12.60 0.26 -12.47
CA LEU A 98 -11.69 -0.20 -11.44
C LEU A 98 -10.75 -1.29 -11.99
N PHE A 99 -11.29 -2.23 -12.77
CA PHE A 99 -10.50 -3.27 -13.40
C PHE A 99 -9.50 -2.68 -14.41
N SER A 100 -9.93 -1.70 -15.22
CA SER A 100 -9.04 -0.98 -16.15
C SER A 100 -7.92 -0.22 -15.40
N LEU A 101 -8.24 0.40 -14.27
CA LEU A 101 -7.24 1.05 -13.40
C LEU A 101 -6.24 0.03 -12.83
N GLY A 102 -6.73 -1.15 -12.42
CA GLY A 102 -5.89 -2.26 -11.96
C GLY A 102 -4.93 -2.76 -13.03
N MET A 103 -5.43 -2.99 -14.25
CA MET A 103 -4.62 -3.40 -15.39
C MET A 103 -3.60 -2.33 -15.78
N ARG A 104 -4.01 -1.04 -15.82
CA ARG A 104 -3.10 0.07 -16.07
C ARG A 104 -1.99 0.14 -15.02
N SER A 105 -2.33 -0.05 -13.75
CA SER A 105 -1.34 -0.07 -12.67
C SER A 105 -0.36 -1.23 -12.82
N LEU A 106 -0.84 -2.43 -13.18
CA LEU A 106 0.00 -3.59 -13.44
C LEU A 106 1.03 -3.33 -14.56
N GLU A 107 0.60 -2.68 -15.65
CA GLU A 107 1.50 -2.27 -16.75
C GLU A 107 2.58 -1.29 -16.29
N LEU A 108 2.26 -0.40 -15.35
CA LEU A 108 3.19 0.63 -14.86
C LEU A 108 4.24 0.08 -13.89
N PHE A 109 3.94 -1.00 -13.15
CA PHE A 109 4.82 -1.49 -12.09
C PHE A 109 6.25 -1.82 -12.52
N PRO A 110 6.52 -2.56 -13.62
CA PRO A 110 7.88 -2.89 -14.01
C PRO A 110 8.75 -1.65 -14.27
N GLY A 111 8.21 -0.68 -15.03
CA GLY A 111 8.90 0.57 -15.32
C GLY A 111 9.13 1.41 -14.06
N LEU A 112 8.09 1.58 -13.25
CA LEU A 112 8.18 2.32 -11.99
C LEU A 112 9.19 1.68 -11.01
N ALA A 113 9.18 0.36 -10.88
CA ALA A 113 10.13 -0.34 -10.01
C ALA A 113 11.58 -0.12 -10.46
N GLY A 114 11.82 -0.14 -11.78
CA GLY A 114 13.13 0.19 -12.36
C GLY A 114 13.56 1.63 -12.05
N GLU A 115 12.69 2.60 -12.31
CA GLU A 115 12.96 4.03 -12.00
C GLU A 115 13.31 4.25 -10.52
N LEU A 116 12.58 3.60 -9.61
CA LEU A 116 12.80 3.73 -8.17
C LEU A 116 14.12 3.08 -7.74
N ALA A 117 14.45 1.93 -8.30
CA ALA A 117 15.72 1.25 -8.03
C ALA A 117 16.92 2.06 -8.56
N GLU A 118 16.81 2.66 -9.75
CA GLU A 118 17.80 3.58 -10.31
C GLU A 118 17.96 4.84 -9.46
N ALA A 119 16.88 5.33 -8.85
CA ALA A 119 16.93 6.45 -7.90
C ALA A 119 17.63 6.09 -6.57
N GLY A 120 17.90 4.81 -6.29
CA GLY A 120 18.70 4.35 -5.16
C GLY A 120 17.99 3.45 -4.16
N VAL A 121 16.69 3.20 -4.27
CA VAL A 121 15.95 2.32 -3.37
C VAL A 121 15.11 1.33 -4.17
N ASP A 122 15.51 0.05 -4.13
CA ASP A 122 14.76 -1.05 -4.74
C ASP A 122 13.46 -1.32 -3.97
N PRO A 123 12.27 -1.18 -4.58
CA PRO A 123 10.98 -1.44 -3.95
C PRO A 123 10.72 -2.94 -3.69
N ALA A 124 11.61 -3.83 -4.08
CA ALA A 124 11.47 -5.29 -4.04
C ALA A 124 10.25 -5.80 -4.82
N PHE A 125 10.02 -5.25 -6.02
CA PHE A 125 9.01 -5.74 -6.93
C PHE A 125 9.47 -7.04 -7.60
N GLN A 126 8.61 -8.06 -7.57
CA GLN A 126 8.85 -9.36 -8.20
C GLN A 126 7.67 -9.71 -9.10
N GLN A 127 7.89 -9.76 -10.40
CA GLN A 127 6.93 -10.28 -11.37
C GLN A 127 7.08 -11.80 -11.48
N SER A 128 6.81 -12.49 -10.36
CA SER A 128 6.97 -13.94 -10.22
C SER A 128 5.72 -14.74 -10.59
N GLY A 129 4.68 -14.05 -11.02
CA GLY A 129 3.33 -14.59 -11.14
C GLY A 129 2.59 -14.64 -9.82
N VAL A 130 1.33 -15.06 -9.88
CA VAL A 130 0.46 -15.39 -8.74
C VAL A 130 -0.24 -16.70 -9.02
N LEU A 131 -0.18 -17.63 -8.07
CA LEU A 131 -0.85 -18.92 -8.14
C LEU A 131 -2.06 -18.93 -7.20
N LYS A 132 -3.27 -19.17 -7.72
CA LYS A 132 -4.47 -19.44 -6.90
C LYS A 132 -4.81 -20.91 -6.99
N VAL A 133 -4.81 -21.60 -5.84
CA VAL A 133 -5.03 -23.06 -5.75
C VAL A 133 -6.44 -23.38 -5.26
N ALA A 134 -6.94 -24.55 -5.68
CA ALA A 134 -8.19 -25.16 -5.25
C ALA A 134 -7.93 -26.43 -4.46
N PHE A 135 -8.75 -26.67 -3.43
CA PHE A 135 -8.75 -27.85 -2.58
C PHE A 135 -10.01 -28.72 -2.75
N THR A 136 -11.04 -28.17 -3.40
CA THR A 136 -12.32 -28.87 -3.60
C THR A 136 -12.79 -28.75 -5.03
N PRO A 137 -13.63 -29.70 -5.52
CA PRO A 137 -14.23 -29.61 -6.86
C PRO A 137 -15.00 -28.30 -7.09
N ALA A 138 -15.73 -27.81 -6.10
CA ALA A 138 -16.47 -26.54 -6.21
C ALA A 138 -15.54 -25.34 -6.45
N GLN A 139 -14.37 -25.31 -5.78
CA GLN A 139 -13.35 -24.30 -6.01
C GLN A 139 -12.73 -24.42 -7.40
N VAL A 140 -12.53 -25.65 -7.91
CA VAL A 140 -12.06 -25.89 -9.30
C VAL A 140 -13.04 -25.30 -10.30
N ASP A 141 -14.34 -25.58 -10.11
CA ASP A 141 -15.40 -25.09 -11.01
C ASP A 141 -15.43 -23.55 -11.02
N GLU A 142 -15.33 -22.91 -9.84
CA GLU A 142 -15.26 -21.43 -9.72
C GLU A 142 -14.05 -20.86 -10.45
N LEU A 143 -12.86 -21.45 -10.29
CA LEU A 143 -11.66 -20.97 -10.98
C LEU A 143 -11.76 -21.14 -12.49
N LYS A 144 -12.27 -22.29 -12.95
CA LYS A 144 -12.39 -22.58 -14.39
C LYS A 144 -13.45 -21.70 -15.10
N GLN A 145 -14.51 -21.28 -14.40
CA GLN A 145 -15.51 -20.34 -14.96
C GLN A 145 -14.89 -19.02 -15.36
N ASN A 146 -13.87 -18.54 -14.63
CA ASN A 146 -13.20 -17.28 -14.90
C ASN A 146 -12.07 -17.40 -15.94
N LEU A 147 -11.62 -18.61 -16.25
CA LEU A 147 -10.40 -18.82 -17.04
C LEU A 147 -10.51 -18.28 -18.48
N THR A 148 -11.70 -18.31 -19.08
CA THR A 148 -11.90 -17.84 -20.46
C THR A 148 -11.60 -16.34 -20.59
N TRP A 149 -12.27 -15.51 -19.78
CA TRP A 149 -12.04 -14.07 -19.83
C TRP A 149 -10.64 -13.67 -19.32
N GLN A 150 -10.12 -14.41 -18.32
CA GLN A 150 -8.75 -14.18 -17.82
C GLN A 150 -7.68 -14.49 -18.88
N GLY A 151 -7.90 -15.53 -19.70
CA GLY A 151 -7.01 -15.87 -20.82
C GLY A 151 -6.96 -14.79 -21.90
N GLU A 152 -8.06 -14.04 -22.09
CA GLU A 152 -8.14 -12.96 -23.06
C GLU A 152 -7.37 -11.70 -22.69
N LEU A 153 -6.93 -11.58 -21.42
CA LEU A 153 -6.18 -10.41 -20.92
C LEU A 153 -4.73 -10.33 -21.41
N GLY A 154 -4.22 -11.37 -22.06
CA GLY A 154 -2.83 -11.40 -22.55
C GLY A 154 -1.77 -11.57 -21.44
N LEU A 155 -2.18 -11.89 -20.19
CA LEU A 155 -1.27 -12.10 -19.04
C LEU A 155 -0.70 -13.51 -18.99
N GLY A 156 -0.99 -14.39 -19.96
CA GLY A 156 -0.56 -15.77 -19.98
C GLY A 156 -1.23 -16.64 -18.91
N VAL A 157 -2.42 -16.26 -18.45
CA VAL A 157 -3.18 -16.98 -17.42
C VAL A 157 -3.54 -18.37 -17.92
N ARG A 158 -3.27 -19.39 -17.09
CA ARG A 158 -3.51 -20.79 -17.44
C ARG A 158 -3.91 -21.62 -16.24
N TRP A 159 -4.69 -22.67 -16.51
CA TRP A 159 -4.94 -23.74 -15.56
C TRP A 159 -3.70 -24.60 -15.38
N LEU A 160 -3.46 -25.03 -14.15
CA LEU A 160 -2.45 -26.02 -13.79
C LEU A 160 -3.10 -27.18 -13.08
N GLU A 161 -2.77 -28.39 -13.51
CA GLU A 161 -3.12 -29.61 -12.78
C GLU A 161 -2.26 -29.77 -11.52
N ALA A 162 -2.74 -30.55 -10.55
CA ALA A 162 -2.08 -30.71 -9.26
C ALA A 162 -0.59 -31.14 -9.39
N LEU A 163 -0.24 -31.93 -10.40
CA LEU A 163 1.14 -32.35 -10.64
C LEU A 163 2.00 -31.18 -11.07
N GLU A 164 1.54 -30.38 -12.02
CA GLU A 164 2.26 -29.19 -12.49
C GLU A 164 2.49 -28.16 -11.37
N ILE A 165 1.49 -28.01 -10.47
CA ILE A 165 1.62 -27.13 -9.28
C ILE A 165 2.71 -27.67 -8.34
N ARG A 166 2.79 -28.98 -8.10
CA ARG A 166 3.83 -29.58 -7.26
C ARG A 166 5.22 -29.52 -7.89
N GLU A 167 5.32 -29.54 -9.22
CA GLU A 167 6.60 -29.30 -9.91
C GLU A 167 7.07 -27.85 -9.74
N MET A 168 6.14 -26.87 -9.73
CA MET A 168 6.43 -25.47 -9.56
C MET A 168 6.67 -25.08 -8.09
N GLU A 169 5.85 -25.65 -7.18
CA GLU A 169 5.88 -25.43 -5.73
C GLU A 169 5.92 -26.78 -5.00
N PRO A 170 7.12 -27.39 -4.87
CA PRO A 170 7.24 -28.76 -4.38
C PRO A 170 6.72 -29.01 -2.97
N GLU A 171 6.67 -27.99 -2.12
CA GLU A 171 6.22 -28.09 -0.75
C GLU A 171 4.75 -27.68 -0.57
N VAL A 172 4.01 -27.41 -1.66
CA VAL A 172 2.57 -27.14 -1.59
C VAL A 172 1.83 -28.38 -1.04
N SER A 173 0.71 -28.14 -0.36
CA SER A 173 -0.11 -29.19 0.23
C SER A 173 -0.54 -30.25 -0.80
N ASP A 174 -0.45 -31.53 -0.43
CA ASP A 174 -0.97 -32.66 -1.23
C ASP A 174 -2.48 -32.59 -1.47
N GLY A 175 -3.20 -31.80 -0.64
CA GLY A 175 -4.64 -31.55 -0.80
C GLY A 175 -4.97 -30.63 -1.97
N VAL A 176 -4.02 -30.00 -2.63
CA VAL A 176 -4.25 -29.16 -3.82
C VAL A 176 -4.64 -30.06 -5.00
N VAL A 177 -5.80 -29.76 -5.60
CA VAL A 177 -6.37 -30.52 -6.71
C VAL A 177 -6.22 -29.83 -8.07
N GLY A 178 -5.80 -28.58 -8.11
CA GLY A 178 -5.53 -27.79 -9.29
C GLY A 178 -5.48 -26.31 -8.94
N GLY A 179 -5.24 -25.46 -9.93
CA GLY A 179 -5.15 -24.02 -9.71
C GLY A 179 -5.01 -23.22 -11.00
N VAL A 180 -5.00 -21.91 -10.85
CA VAL A 180 -4.78 -20.96 -11.95
C VAL A 180 -3.53 -20.16 -11.65
N PHE A 181 -2.63 -20.12 -12.62
CA PHE A 181 -1.39 -19.34 -12.57
C PHE A 181 -1.45 -18.15 -13.53
N SER A 182 -1.11 -16.98 -13.02
CA SER A 182 -0.99 -15.73 -13.79
C SER A 182 0.46 -15.24 -13.74
N PRO A 183 1.28 -15.52 -14.76
CA PRO A 183 2.70 -15.12 -14.79
C PRO A 183 2.92 -13.61 -14.92
N GLY A 184 1.93 -12.86 -15.43
CA GLY A 184 2.02 -11.41 -15.61
C GLY A 184 1.89 -10.60 -14.32
N GLU A 185 1.48 -11.25 -13.22
CA GLU A 185 1.27 -10.64 -11.91
C GLU A 185 2.47 -10.88 -10.97
N GLY A 186 2.36 -10.44 -9.71
CA GLY A 186 3.49 -10.61 -8.79
C GLY A 186 3.27 -10.01 -7.41
N CYS A 187 4.34 -9.57 -6.77
CA CYS A 187 4.28 -8.93 -5.46
C CYS A 187 5.34 -7.85 -5.27
N ILE A 188 5.15 -7.02 -4.24
CA ILE A 188 6.04 -5.94 -3.86
C ILE A 188 6.09 -5.81 -2.34
N SER A 189 7.20 -5.35 -1.77
CA SER A 189 7.25 -4.99 -0.36
C SER A 189 6.59 -3.62 -0.14
N GLY A 190 5.44 -3.59 0.54
CA GLY A 190 4.68 -2.35 0.72
C GLY A 190 5.45 -1.24 1.42
N GLN A 191 6.24 -1.55 2.46
CA GLN A 191 7.06 -0.55 3.15
C GLN A 191 8.21 -0.08 2.26
N ARG A 192 8.96 -0.99 1.63
CA ARG A 192 10.08 -0.62 0.74
C ARG A 192 9.60 0.19 -0.46
N PHE A 193 8.41 -0.10 -0.95
CA PHE A 193 7.82 0.68 -2.04
C PHE A 193 7.52 2.13 -1.62
N VAL A 194 6.95 2.34 -0.42
CA VAL A 194 6.78 3.70 0.13
C VAL A 194 8.13 4.37 0.33
N ASP A 195 9.11 3.69 0.93
CA ASP A 195 10.45 4.23 1.15
C ASP A 195 11.13 4.63 -0.18
N ALA A 196 10.97 3.83 -1.23
CA ALA A 196 11.48 4.09 -2.56
C ALA A 196 10.82 5.33 -3.22
N LEU A 197 9.50 5.45 -3.10
CA LEU A 197 8.75 6.62 -3.59
C LEU A 197 9.19 7.91 -2.87
N VAL A 198 9.32 7.86 -1.54
CA VAL A 198 9.80 8.99 -0.73
C VAL A 198 11.20 9.39 -1.17
N HIS A 199 12.11 8.43 -1.31
CA HIS A 199 13.49 8.69 -1.72
C HIS A 199 13.56 9.32 -3.11
N ALA A 200 12.89 8.72 -4.09
CA ALA A 200 12.88 9.20 -5.46
C ALA A 200 12.25 10.59 -5.59
N ALA A 201 11.10 10.82 -4.93
CA ALA A 201 10.45 12.14 -4.96
C ALA A 201 11.29 13.22 -4.25
N THR A 202 11.98 12.87 -3.15
CA THR A 202 12.91 13.79 -2.46
C THR A 202 14.07 14.16 -3.37
N SER A 203 14.61 13.22 -4.12
CA SER A 203 15.68 13.49 -5.12
C SER A 203 15.23 14.43 -6.24
N LEU A 204 13.92 14.50 -6.50
CA LEU A 204 13.29 15.45 -7.43
C LEU A 204 12.89 16.79 -6.77
N GLY A 205 13.21 16.99 -5.49
CA GLY A 205 12.95 18.23 -4.76
C GLY A 205 11.66 18.26 -3.94
N ALA A 206 10.90 17.16 -3.86
CA ALA A 206 9.74 17.08 -2.97
C ALA A 206 10.18 17.06 -1.49
N VAL A 207 9.38 17.69 -0.63
CA VAL A 207 9.61 17.77 0.82
C VAL A 207 8.70 16.79 1.54
N PHE A 208 9.27 15.97 2.43
CA PHE A 208 8.54 14.99 3.22
C PHE A 208 8.72 15.27 4.70
N LEU A 209 7.62 15.48 5.43
CA LEU A 209 7.62 15.81 6.85
C LEU A 209 6.83 14.77 7.63
N GLU A 210 7.55 13.97 8.43
CA GLU A 210 6.97 13.05 9.43
C GLU A 210 6.58 13.80 10.71
N GLU A 211 5.78 13.16 11.56
CA GLU A 211 5.31 13.70 12.84
C GLU A 211 4.65 15.10 12.70
N THR A 212 4.05 15.34 11.52
CA THR A 212 3.45 16.61 11.14
C THR A 212 1.97 16.43 10.86
N GLU A 213 1.16 16.48 11.91
CA GLU A 213 -0.29 16.32 11.83
C GLU A 213 -0.97 17.58 11.29
N VAL A 214 -1.74 17.44 10.22
CA VAL A 214 -2.63 18.50 9.75
C VAL A 214 -3.89 18.51 10.59
N ILE A 215 -4.21 19.67 11.18
CA ILE A 215 -5.35 19.86 12.08
C ILE A 215 -6.43 20.77 11.49
N GLY A 216 -6.24 21.27 10.28
CA GLY A 216 -7.20 22.11 9.58
C GLY A 216 -6.76 22.52 8.19
N LEU A 217 -7.73 22.96 7.38
CA LEU A 217 -7.48 23.61 6.10
C LEU A 217 -7.61 25.12 6.25
N GLU A 218 -6.83 25.86 5.48
CA GLU A 218 -6.97 27.30 5.34
C GLU A 218 -7.76 27.60 4.07
N THR A 219 -8.80 28.43 4.17
CA THR A 219 -9.72 28.70 3.06
C THR A 219 -9.85 30.20 2.79
N SER A 220 -10.07 30.54 1.52
CA SER A 220 -10.49 31.86 1.06
C SER A 220 -11.77 31.70 0.24
N GLY A 221 -12.90 31.99 0.83
CA GLY A 221 -14.21 31.63 0.27
C GLY A 221 -14.35 30.10 0.13
N HIS A 222 -14.66 29.62 -1.05
CA HIS A 222 -14.77 28.19 -1.38
C HIS A 222 -13.46 27.58 -1.90
N ARG A 223 -12.33 28.24 -1.73
CA ARG A 223 -11.03 27.76 -2.16
C ARG A 223 -10.15 27.40 -0.98
N VAL A 224 -9.59 26.19 -0.98
CA VAL A 224 -8.49 25.80 -0.07
C VAL A 224 -7.19 26.44 -0.57
N VAL A 225 -6.51 27.15 0.29
CA VAL A 225 -5.27 27.90 -0.02
C VAL A 225 -4.09 27.44 0.82
N GLY A 226 -4.29 26.50 1.73
CA GLY A 226 -3.24 25.98 2.59
C GLY A 226 -3.77 25.02 3.65
N VAL A 227 -2.85 24.60 4.52
CA VAL A 227 -3.13 23.69 5.64
C VAL A 227 -2.50 24.22 6.92
N ARG A 228 -3.08 23.85 8.06
CA ARG A 228 -2.60 24.19 9.38
C ARG A 228 -2.22 22.95 10.17
N THR A 229 -1.07 23.00 10.80
CA THR A 229 -0.60 22.03 11.79
C THR A 229 -0.62 22.64 13.19
N LEU A 230 -0.19 21.90 14.21
CA LEU A 230 -0.08 22.43 15.57
C LEU A 230 0.96 23.57 15.68
N THR A 231 1.97 23.58 14.86
CA THR A 231 3.12 24.48 14.99
C THR A 231 3.27 25.47 13.84
N SER A 232 2.62 25.23 12.71
CA SER A 232 2.86 25.99 11.46
C SER A 232 1.64 26.00 10.54
N SER A 233 1.62 26.96 9.65
CA SER A 233 0.72 27.00 8.48
C SER A 233 1.55 26.94 7.19
N TYR A 234 1.01 26.21 6.21
CA TYR A 234 1.64 26.02 4.90
C TYR A 234 0.68 26.47 3.81
N GLN A 235 1.12 27.37 2.97
CA GLN A 235 0.33 27.86 1.82
C GLN A 235 0.61 27.01 0.59
N CYS A 236 -0.42 26.74 -0.24
CA CYS A 236 -0.27 25.98 -1.47
C CYS A 236 -1.31 26.36 -2.53
N GLY A 237 -1.04 26.00 -3.77
CA GLY A 237 -1.99 26.11 -4.87
C GLY A 237 -3.07 25.03 -4.84
N HIS A 238 -2.74 23.81 -4.35
CA HIS A 238 -3.64 22.67 -4.29
C HIS A 238 -3.33 21.76 -3.09
N THR A 239 -4.36 21.14 -2.51
CA THR A 239 -4.24 20.16 -1.42
C THR A 239 -4.81 18.80 -1.86
N VAL A 240 -4.09 17.71 -1.60
CA VAL A 240 -4.58 16.34 -1.83
C VAL A 240 -4.84 15.64 -0.49
N LEU A 241 -6.08 15.22 -0.26
CA LEU A 241 -6.46 14.44 0.93
C LEU A 241 -6.18 12.95 0.66
N ALA A 242 -5.06 12.44 1.16
CA ALA A 242 -4.62 11.05 1.01
C ALA A 242 -4.41 10.35 2.37
N ALA A 243 -5.17 10.76 3.40
CA ALA A 243 -4.99 10.35 4.79
C ALA A 243 -5.54 8.95 5.13
N GLY A 244 -5.83 8.11 4.12
CA GLY A 244 -6.31 6.75 4.32
C GLY A 244 -7.58 6.72 5.19
N PRO A 245 -7.71 5.80 6.17
CA PRO A 245 -8.93 5.68 6.98
C PRO A 245 -9.19 6.88 7.92
N TRP A 246 -8.25 7.82 8.00
CA TRP A 246 -8.39 9.05 8.79
C TRP A 246 -8.94 10.23 7.98
N VAL A 247 -9.21 10.05 6.69
CA VAL A 247 -9.68 11.13 5.82
C VAL A 247 -10.98 11.75 6.31
N GLY A 248 -11.85 11.01 6.98
CA GLY A 248 -13.08 11.51 7.61
C GLY A 248 -12.85 12.64 8.65
N VAL A 249 -11.61 12.83 9.14
CA VAL A 249 -11.29 14.00 9.97
C VAL A 249 -11.51 15.31 9.21
N ALA A 250 -11.34 15.29 7.88
CA ALA A 250 -11.53 16.47 7.04
C ALA A 250 -12.99 16.96 6.97
N GLU A 251 -13.98 16.14 7.33
CA GLU A 251 -15.40 16.56 7.49
C GLU A 251 -15.57 17.68 8.51
N ARG A 252 -14.65 17.78 9.47
CA ARG A 252 -14.62 18.88 10.45
C ARG A 252 -14.12 20.20 9.85
N TRP A 253 -13.47 20.13 8.70
CA TRP A 253 -12.85 21.28 8.02
C TRP A 253 -13.67 21.73 6.81
N LEU A 254 -14.35 20.78 6.17
CA LEU A 254 -15.18 20.98 4.98
C LEU A 254 -16.55 20.33 5.24
N PRO A 255 -17.67 21.02 4.94
CA PRO A 255 -19.01 20.49 5.11
C PRO A 255 -19.34 19.45 4.03
N LEU A 256 -18.64 18.33 4.05
CA LEU A 256 -18.77 17.21 3.11
C LEU A 256 -18.82 15.91 3.90
N ASP A 257 -19.62 14.96 3.42
CA ASP A 257 -19.59 13.58 3.89
C ASP A 257 -18.51 12.82 3.11
N LEU A 258 -17.57 12.18 3.81
CA LEU A 258 -16.48 11.40 3.26
C LEU A 258 -16.69 9.92 3.63
N PRO A 259 -17.40 9.13 2.83
CA PRO A 259 -17.89 7.81 3.20
C PRO A 259 -16.76 6.76 3.17
N VAL A 260 -15.75 6.96 4.02
CA VAL A 260 -14.62 6.04 4.20
C VAL A 260 -14.78 5.31 5.52
N THR A 261 -14.82 3.98 5.44
CA THR A 261 -14.97 3.10 6.61
C THR A 261 -13.67 2.39 6.93
N PRO A 262 -13.34 2.19 8.23
CA PRO A 262 -12.16 1.44 8.61
C PRO A 262 -12.37 -0.07 8.41
N VAL A 263 -11.40 -0.72 7.76
CA VAL A 263 -11.37 -2.18 7.59
C VAL A 263 -10.02 -2.69 8.07
N LYS A 264 -9.99 -3.26 9.27
CA LYS A 264 -8.75 -3.81 9.84
C LYS A 264 -8.36 -5.11 9.16
N GLY A 265 -7.07 -5.28 8.92
CA GLY A 265 -6.47 -6.52 8.47
C GLY A 265 -5.21 -6.83 9.25
N GLN A 266 -5.02 -8.10 9.57
CA GLN A 266 -3.85 -8.60 10.28
C GLN A 266 -3.06 -9.55 9.40
N ARG A 267 -1.73 -9.57 9.56
CA ARG A 267 -0.80 -10.49 8.89
C ARG A 267 0.28 -10.96 9.84
N ILE A 268 0.91 -12.09 9.51
CA ILE A 268 2.08 -12.60 10.23
C ILE A 268 3.25 -12.77 9.27
N LEU A 269 4.44 -12.80 9.84
CA LEU A 269 5.69 -13.11 9.15
C LEU A 269 6.30 -14.35 9.79
N LEU A 270 6.61 -15.33 8.94
CA LEU A 270 7.19 -16.61 9.34
C LEU A 270 8.53 -16.81 8.63
N ARG A 271 9.42 -17.63 9.21
CA ARG A 271 10.66 -18.06 8.55
C ARG A 271 10.90 -19.54 8.79
N LYS A 272 11.18 -20.26 7.73
CA LYS A 272 11.65 -21.64 7.79
C LYS A 272 12.89 -21.77 6.92
N PRO A 273 14.06 -22.13 7.47
CA PRO A 273 15.25 -22.34 6.69
C PRO A 273 15.03 -23.39 5.58
N GLY A 274 15.49 -23.06 4.37
CA GLY A 274 15.33 -23.93 3.20
C GLY A 274 13.94 -23.97 2.58
N PHE A 275 13.02 -23.12 3.03
CA PHE A 275 11.67 -22.99 2.47
C PHE A 275 11.42 -21.55 2.02
N LEU A 276 11.06 -21.38 0.75
CA LEU A 276 10.55 -20.13 0.19
C LEU A 276 9.74 -20.45 -1.07
N PRO A 277 8.45 -20.08 -1.16
CA PRO A 277 7.68 -20.21 -2.40
C PRO A 277 8.30 -19.41 -3.54
N GLY A 278 8.16 -19.89 -4.77
CA GLY A 278 8.64 -19.20 -5.97
C GLY A 278 7.78 -17.98 -6.35
N CYS A 279 6.52 -17.99 -5.94
CA CYS A 279 5.56 -16.91 -6.19
C CYS A 279 4.56 -16.78 -5.03
N PRO A 280 3.77 -15.69 -4.96
CA PRO A 280 2.60 -15.63 -4.08
C PRO A 280 1.63 -16.78 -4.38
N VAL A 281 1.33 -17.60 -3.36
CA VAL A 281 0.33 -18.66 -3.43
C VAL A 281 -0.90 -18.29 -2.63
N ARG A 282 -2.04 -18.31 -3.29
CA ARG A 282 -3.33 -17.94 -2.72
C ARG A 282 -4.27 -19.16 -2.65
N SER A 283 -4.94 -19.33 -1.51
CA SER A 283 -6.17 -20.12 -1.39
C SER A 283 -7.40 -19.20 -1.37
N PHE A 284 -8.57 -19.76 -1.07
CA PHE A 284 -9.77 -18.98 -0.82
C PHE A 284 -9.74 -18.30 0.56
N ASP A 285 -8.90 -18.77 1.48
CA ASP A 285 -8.82 -18.32 2.87
C ASP A 285 -7.69 -17.30 3.12
N GLY A 286 -6.74 -17.15 2.18
CA GLY A 286 -5.64 -16.21 2.32
C GLY A 286 -4.43 -16.51 1.43
N TYR A 287 -3.28 -15.90 1.77
CA TYR A 287 -2.06 -15.92 0.94
C TYR A 287 -0.84 -16.31 1.75
N VAL A 288 0.10 -16.94 1.07
CA VAL A 288 1.51 -17.04 1.48
C VAL A 288 2.34 -16.31 0.42
N VAL A 289 3.07 -15.28 0.80
CA VAL A 289 3.81 -14.38 -0.10
C VAL A 289 5.29 -14.42 0.25
N PRO A 290 6.17 -14.84 -0.67
CA PRO A 290 7.62 -14.83 -0.43
C PRO A 290 8.14 -13.41 -0.22
N GLN A 291 9.13 -13.27 0.66
CA GLN A 291 9.81 -12.00 0.90
C GLN A 291 11.29 -12.12 0.48
N THR A 292 11.87 -11.01 0.05
CA THR A 292 13.27 -10.97 -0.42
C THR A 292 14.30 -11.30 0.67
N ASP A 293 13.92 -11.24 1.95
CA ASP A 293 14.77 -11.62 3.09
C ASP A 293 14.69 -13.12 3.45
N GLY A 294 13.99 -13.92 2.65
CA GLY A 294 13.79 -15.36 2.89
C GLY A 294 12.71 -15.69 3.92
N SER A 295 11.96 -14.70 4.40
CA SER A 295 10.75 -14.92 5.18
C SER A 295 9.52 -15.09 4.28
N VAL A 296 8.42 -15.54 4.85
CA VAL A 296 7.12 -15.61 4.17
C VAL A 296 6.10 -14.82 4.94
N LEU A 297 5.36 -13.99 4.22
CA LEU A 297 4.25 -13.21 4.77
C LEU A 297 2.95 -13.99 4.56
N VAL A 298 2.15 -14.12 5.62
CA VAL A 298 0.83 -14.75 5.57
C VAL A 298 -0.24 -13.71 5.84
N ALA A 299 -1.22 -13.59 4.98
CA ALA A 299 -2.28 -12.59 5.04
C ALA A 299 -3.60 -13.12 4.46
N SER A 300 -4.72 -12.52 4.76
CA SER A 300 -4.98 -11.47 5.73
C SER A 300 -6.35 -11.70 6.36
N THR A 301 -6.57 -11.16 7.56
CA THR A 301 -7.93 -11.05 8.11
C THR A 301 -8.68 -9.85 7.52
N ARG A 302 -10.02 -9.83 7.69
CA ARG A 302 -10.89 -8.69 7.36
C ARG A 302 -11.88 -8.46 8.52
N GLU A 303 -11.76 -7.29 9.14
CA GLU A 303 -12.56 -6.90 10.30
C GLU A 303 -13.15 -5.50 10.01
N GLU A 304 -14.41 -5.48 9.57
CA GLU A 304 -15.09 -4.25 9.17
C GLU A 304 -15.50 -3.40 10.37
N GLY A 305 -15.43 -2.07 10.24
CA GLY A 305 -15.78 -1.13 11.29
C GLY A 305 -14.76 -1.04 12.43
N VAL A 306 -13.65 -1.79 12.35
CA VAL A 306 -12.63 -1.82 13.41
C VAL A 306 -11.51 -0.82 13.11
N PHE A 307 -11.34 0.15 14.00
CA PHE A 307 -10.36 1.23 13.89
C PHE A 307 -9.26 1.09 14.95
N ASP A 308 -8.60 -0.06 15.01
CA ASP A 308 -7.43 -0.29 15.87
C ASP A 308 -6.39 -1.19 15.17
N ILE A 309 -5.19 -1.24 15.72
CA ILE A 309 -4.07 -2.05 15.21
C ILE A 309 -3.63 -3.15 16.19
N ARG A 310 -4.49 -3.53 17.14
CA ARG A 310 -4.19 -4.60 18.10
C ARG A 310 -4.15 -5.94 17.38
N ILE A 311 -3.12 -6.71 17.66
CA ILE A 311 -3.01 -8.10 17.18
C ILE A 311 -3.83 -8.99 18.09
N THR A 312 -4.63 -9.88 17.51
CA THR A 312 -5.48 -10.81 18.27
C THR A 312 -4.99 -12.26 18.12
N ALA A 313 -5.10 -13.03 19.20
CA ALA A 313 -4.74 -14.45 19.17
C ALA A 313 -5.58 -15.26 18.15
N GLY A 314 -6.85 -14.88 17.95
CA GLY A 314 -7.72 -15.49 16.96
C GLY A 314 -7.22 -15.29 15.53
N ALA A 315 -6.77 -14.06 15.20
CA ALA A 315 -6.18 -13.76 13.89
C ALA A 315 -4.86 -14.51 13.66
N ILE A 316 -3.98 -14.55 14.67
CA ILE A 316 -2.73 -15.33 14.56
C ILE A 316 -3.04 -16.79 14.25
N ARG A 317 -3.97 -17.41 14.99
CA ARG A 317 -4.37 -18.80 14.75
C ARG A 317 -4.90 -18.98 13.33
N GLN A 318 -5.83 -18.14 12.87
CA GLN A 318 -6.38 -18.20 11.51
C GLN A 318 -5.27 -18.12 10.44
N LEU A 319 -4.31 -17.21 10.61
CA LEU A 319 -3.22 -17.03 9.66
C LEU A 319 -2.23 -18.22 9.67
N VAL A 320 -1.96 -18.81 10.84
CA VAL A 320 -1.15 -20.04 10.92
C VAL A 320 -1.89 -21.21 10.28
N ASP A 321 -3.21 -21.36 10.51
CA ASP A 321 -4.02 -22.38 9.86
C ASP A 321 -4.01 -22.23 8.32
N THR A 322 -4.13 -20.99 7.81
CA THR A 322 -3.99 -20.68 6.37
C THR A 322 -2.61 -21.07 5.82
N ALA A 323 -1.54 -20.69 6.53
CA ALA A 323 -0.18 -20.98 6.11
C ALA A 323 0.07 -22.49 6.00
N THR A 324 -0.34 -23.24 7.04
CA THR A 324 -0.12 -24.69 7.13
C THR A 324 -1.06 -25.51 6.23
N ALA A 325 -2.22 -24.98 5.89
CA ALA A 325 -3.10 -25.57 4.88
C ALA A 325 -2.50 -25.48 3.47
N LEU A 326 -1.89 -24.34 3.13
CA LEU A 326 -1.20 -24.14 1.85
C LEU A 326 0.14 -24.88 1.79
N PHE A 327 0.95 -24.75 2.84
CA PHE A 327 2.29 -25.33 2.95
C PHE A 327 2.47 -26.01 4.30
N PRO A 328 2.22 -27.33 4.41
CA PRO A 328 2.31 -28.07 5.67
C PRO A 328 3.67 -27.94 6.37
N ALA A 329 4.72 -27.70 5.61
CA ALA A 329 6.07 -27.46 6.13
C ALA A 329 6.16 -26.23 7.07
N LEU A 330 5.26 -25.25 6.93
CA LEU A 330 5.25 -24.03 7.76
C LEU A 330 4.79 -24.27 9.22
N LYS A 331 4.29 -25.48 9.56
CA LYS A 331 3.99 -25.85 10.96
C LYS A 331 5.22 -25.72 11.89
N ASP A 332 6.41 -25.92 11.33
CA ASP A 332 7.68 -25.86 12.06
C ASP A 332 8.44 -24.54 11.81
N ALA A 333 7.79 -23.55 11.19
CA ALA A 333 8.41 -22.24 10.94
C ALA A 333 8.50 -21.40 12.22
N SER A 334 9.55 -20.63 12.32
CA SER A 334 9.68 -19.63 13.38
C SER A 334 8.71 -18.46 13.11
N PHE A 335 7.96 -18.06 14.12
CA PHE A 335 7.17 -16.84 14.11
C PHE A 335 8.10 -15.64 14.32
N LEU A 336 8.10 -14.69 13.37
CA LEU A 336 8.95 -13.50 13.44
C LEU A 336 8.19 -12.29 13.99
N SER A 337 7.02 -12.00 13.43
CA SER A 337 6.22 -10.84 13.82
C SER A 337 4.76 -10.96 13.37
N ALA A 338 3.92 -10.11 13.94
CA ALA A 338 2.57 -9.84 13.43
C ALA A 338 2.39 -8.34 13.26
N ARG A 339 1.59 -7.93 12.29
CA ARG A 339 1.23 -6.53 12.05
C ARG A 339 -0.23 -6.42 11.67
N ALA A 340 -0.87 -5.33 12.11
CA ALA A 340 -2.19 -4.94 11.67
C ALA A 340 -2.14 -3.58 10.97
N GLY A 341 -3.06 -3.38 10.04
CA GLY A 341 -3.30 -2.10 9.40
C GLY A 341 -4.79 -1.87 9.20
N VAL A 342 -5.19 -0.61 9.19
CA VAL A 342 -6.57 -0.22 8.92
C VAL A 342 -6.66 0.30 7.49
N ARG A 343 -7.40 -0.42 6.66
CA ARG A 343 -7.65 -0.07 5.26
C ARG A 343 -8.74 0.99 5.18
N PRO A 344 -8.66 1.94 4.24
CA PRO A 344 -9.74 2.88 3.95
C PRO A 344 -10.76 2.21 3.03
N GLY A 345 -11.80 1.59 3.58
CA GLY A 345 -12.90 1.03 2.79
C GLY A 345 -13.81 2.12 2.24
N SER A 346 -14.45 1.90 1.11
CA SER A 346 -15.53 2.69 0.55
C SER A 346 -16.81 1.85 0.47
N PRO A 347 -18.01 2.45 0.41
CA PRO A 347 -19.27 1.68 0.43
C PRO A 347 -19.45 0.72 -0.75
N ASP A 348 -18.80 1.00 -1.87
CA ASP A 348 -18.87 0.23 -3.12
C ASP A 348 -17.53 -0.43 -3.49
N GLU A 349 -16.58 -0.45 -2.57
CA GLU A 349 -15.22 -0.98 -2.75
C GLU A 349 -14.40 -0.29 -3.89
N ILE A 350 -14.91 0.82 -4.45
CA ILE A 350 -14.24 1.60 -5.49
C ILE A 350 -13.53 2.79 -4.84
N PRO A 351 -12.27 3.12 -5.21
CA PRO A 351 -11.56 4.28 -4.68
C PRO A 351 -12.33 5.59 -4.86
N ILE A 352 -12.11 6.52 -3.94
CA ILE A 352 -12.67 7.87 -4.00
C ILE A 352 -11.56 8.81 -4.44
N MET A 353 -11.64 9.33 -5.66
CA MET A 353 -10.59 10.19 -6.23
C MET A 353 -11.21 11.32 -7.04
N GLY A 354 -10.60 12.50 -6.95
CA GLY A 354 -10.97 13.66 -7.75
C GLY A 354 -11.27 14.92 -6.93
N PRO A 355 -11.78 15.97 -7.59
CA PRO A 355 -12.15 17.22 -6.93
C PRO A 355 -13.26 17.01 -5.91
N LEU A 356 -13.27 17.84 -4.87
CA LEU A 356 -14.36 17.85 -3.89
C LEU A 356 -15.47 18.81 -4.34
N PRO A 357 -16.74 18.38 -4.35
CA PRO A 357 -17.86 19.20 -4.78
C PRO A 357 -17.97 20.52 -3.97
N GLY A 358 -18.14 21.64 -4.68
CA GLY A 358 -18.29 22.95 -4.06
C GLY A 358 -16.98 23.56 -3.55
N TRP A 359 -15.83 22.90 -3.73
CA TRP A 359 -14.53 23.39 -3.29
C TRP A 359 -13.50 23.42 -4.42
N GLU A 360 -12.70 24.47 -4.45
CA GLU A 360 -11.53 24.62 -5.32
C GLU A 360 -10.23 24.42 -4.54
N GLY A 361 -9.14 24.08 -5.24
CA GLY A 361 -7.81 23.93 -4.66
C GLY A 361 -7.68 22.72 -3.73
N VAL A 362 -8.60 21.76 -3.80
CA VAL A 362 -8.55 20.53 -3.01
C VAL A 362 -9.11 19.35 -3.79
N SER A 363 -8.49 18.18 -3.61
CA SER A 363 -8.95 16.90 -4.12
C SER A 363 -8.76 15.79 -3.10
N ILE A 364 -9.40 14.66 -3.32
CA ILE A 364 -9.27 13.46 -2.51
C ILE A 364 -8.63 12.32 -3.33
N ALA A 365 -7.84 11.48 -2.66
CA ALA A 365 -7.32 10.22 -3.18
C ALA A 365 -7.29 9.19 -2.04
N CYS A 366 -8.40 8.46 -1.85
CA CYS A 366 -8.63 7.60 -0.71
C CYS A 366 -9.57 6.44 -1.07
N GLY A 367 -10.01 5.65 -0.08
CA GLY A 367 -11.04 4.62 -0.28
C GLY A 367 -10.57 3.39 -1.06
N HIS A 368 -9.26 3.13 -1.15
CA HIS A 368 -8.69 2.04 -1.95
C HIS A 368 -8.78 0.65 -1.29
N ASP A 369 -9.37 0.54 -0.11
CA ASP A 369 -9.50 -0.69 0.67
C ASP A 369 -8.22 -1.56 0.64
N HIS A 370 -8.35 -2.82 0.23
CA HIS A 370 -7.25 -3.81 0.19
C HIS A 370 -6.39 -3.74 -1.09
N VAL A 371 -6.80 -2.96 -2.09
CA VAL A 371 -6.11 -2.87 -3.39
C VAL A 371 -5.22 -1.64 -3.55
N GLY A 372 -5.03 -0.84 -2.49
CA GLY A 372 -4.34 0.45 -2.55
C GLY A 372 -2.89 0.38 -3.06
N ILE A 373 -2.10 -0.63 -2.66
CA ILE A 373 -0.74 -0.82 -3.20
C ILE A 373 -0.82 -1.05 -4.70
N MET A 374 -1.65 -2.01 -5.12
CA MET A 374 -1.80 -2.40 -6.50
C MET A 374 -2.28 -1.25 -7.40
N LEU A 375 -3.21 -0.43 -6.93
CA LEU A 375 -3.78 0.66 -7.70
C LEU A 375 -2.95 1.96 -7.65
N SER A 376 -1.97 2.06 -6.75
CA SER A 376 -1.32 3.34 -6.48
C SER A 376 -0.63 3.98 -7.70
N PRO A 377 0.01 3.25 -8.65
CA PRO A 377 0.62 3.91 -9.81
C PRO A 377 -0.42 4.56 -10.73
N GLY A 378 -1.48 3.84 -11.08
CA GLY A 378 -2.54 4.37 -11.94
C GLY A 378 -3.37 5.46 -11.26
N SER A 379 -3.64 5.32 -9.94
CA SER A 379 -4.31 6.35 -9.17
C SER A 379 -3.51 7.65 -9.14
N ALA A 380 -2.19 7.55 -8.95
CA ALA A 380 -1.30 8.71 -8.96
C ALA A 380 -1.22 9.37 -10.34
N GLU A 381 -1.20 8.58 -11.42
CA GLU A 381 -1.25 9.10 -12.80
C GLU A 381 -2.53 9.93 -13.04
N LEU A 382 -3.69 9.41 -12.63
CA LEU A 382 -4.98 10.10 -12.80
C LEU A 382 -5.07 11.38 -11.96
N VAL A 383 -4.68 11.32 -10.69
CA VAL A 383 -4.73 12.47 -9.78
C VAL A 383 -3.74 13.55 -10.20
N ALA A 384 -2.52 13.17 -10.57
CA ALA A 384 -1.52 14.11 -11.06
C ALA A 384 -1.97 14.78 -12.36
N ARG A 385 -2.52 14.03 -13.31
CA ARG A 385 -3.10 14.57 -14.54
C ARG A 385 -4.18 15.62 -14.25
N TYR A 386 -5.09 15.32 -13.33
CA TYR A 386 -6.13 16.28 -12.93
C TYR A 386 -5.52 17.58 -12.38
N ILE A 387 -4.56 17.48 -11.47
CA ILE A 387 -3.91 18.67 -10.87
C ILE A 387 -3.21 19.52 -11.92
N LEU A 388 -2.55 18.89 -12.91
CA LEU A 388 -1.80 19.57 -13.95
C LEU A 388 -2.69 20.22 -15.01
N THR A 389 -3.81 19.58 -15.36
CA THR A 389 -4.61 19.97 -16.54
C THR A 389 -5.99 20.52 -16.19
N GLY A 390 -6.48 20.29 -14.98
CA GLY A 390 -7.87 20.56 -14.59
C GLY A 390 -8.90 19.57 -15.16
N ASP A 391 -8.47 18.56 -15.94
CA ASP A 391 -9.36 17.58 -16.56
C ASP A 391 -9.76 16.48 -15.56
N SER A 392 -10.97 16.59 -14.99
CA SER A 392 -11.51 15.61 -14.03
C SER A 392 -12.25 14.44 -14.67
N ARG A 393 -12.49 14.44 -15.98
CA ARG A 393 -13.28 13.40 -16.68
C ARG A 393 -12.77 11.96 -16.43
N PRO A 394 -11.46 11.67 -16.43
CA PRO A 394 -10.97 10.32 -16.11
C PRO A 394 -11.21 9.89 -14.66
N LEU A 395 -11.52 10.85 -13.77
CA LEU A 395 -11.81 10.60 -12.35
C LEU A 395 -13.32 10.50 -12.07
N GLU A 396 -14.20 10.76 -13.05
CA GLU A 396 -15.65 10.69 -12.86
C GLU A 396 -16.14 9.35 -12.25
N PRO A 397 -15.65 8.17 -12.70
CA PRO A 397 -16.06 6.90 -12.10
C PRO A 397 -15.67 6.76 -10.63
N PHE A 398 -14.64 7.49 -10.21
CA PHE A 398 -14.08 7.50 -8.85
C PHE A 398 -14.53 8.70 -8.02
N SER A 399 -15.37 9.57 -8.58
CA SER A 399 -15.82 10.79 -7.91
C SER A 399 -16.64 10.47 -6.67
N ILE A 400 -16.43 11.27 -5.61
CA ILE A 400 -17.26 11.22 -4.40
C ILE A 400 -18.73 11.53 -4.71
N SER A 401 -19.02 12.27 -5.78
CA SER A 401 -20.40 12.63 -6.17
C SER A 401 -21.28 11.41 -6.54
N ARG A 402 -20.68 10.22 -6.72
CA ARG A 402 -21.45 8.99 -6.96
C ARG A 402 -22.23 8.50 -5.73
N PHE A 403 -21.97 9.08 -4.56
CA PHE A 403 -22.68 8.78 -3.32
C PHE A 403 -23.78 9.82 -2.95
N ASN A 404 -23.96 10.87 -3.78
CA ASN A 404 -24.95 11.94 -3.57
C ASN A 404 -26.20 11.74 -4.41
#